data_758bbb81684c460e2723a567273be0c2
#
_entry.id   758bbb81684c460e2723a567273be0c2
#
_cell.length_a   1.000
_cell.length_b   1.000
_cell.length_c   1.000
_cell.angle_alpha   90.00
_cell.angle_beta   90.00
_cell.angle_gamma   90.00
#
_symmetry.space_group_name_H-M   'P 1'
#
loop_
_entity.id
_entity.type
_entity.pdbx_description
1 polymer ?
#
loop_
_entity_poly.entity_id
_entity_poly.type
_entity_poly.pdbx_seq_one_letter_code
_entity_poly.pdbx_strand_id
1 'polypeptide(L)'
;MGDRIIEIGCVPLLARRIGDESFHAYINPERDVELGATRVHGLTREDLAAKPKFAEVAPAFLSYIRGAELIIHNADFDVEFLNMELGRARLGKLQDYVAKITDTLLFAKELHPGKRNSLDALCERYFIDNSKRTLHGALADAYLLADCYLAMTRGQESLMMELEAPAAAAAAAAGLIVDVSKLIVQRASPEELAAHEQYLDAMEKDAKGPALWRRILGAA
;
A
#
# COMPACT_ATOMS: atom_id res chain seq x y z
N MET A 1 28.52 -19.22 -9.31
CA MET A 1 28.34 -17.86 -8.76
C MET A 1 26.88 -17.50 -9.00
N GLY A 2 26.15 -17.11 -7.96
CA GLY A 2 24.74 -16.79 -8.06
C GLY A 2 24.48 -15.44 -8.75
N ASP A 3 23.24 -15.19 -9.14
CA ASP A 3 22.82 -13.94 -9.75
C ASP A 3 23.03 -12.75 -8.84
N ARG A 4 22.97 -11.54 -9.37
CA ARG A 4 23.24 -10.28 -8.68
C ARG A 4 22.10 -9.30 -8.87
N ILE A 5 21.91 -8.40 -7.93
CA ILE A 5 20.96 -7.28 -8.06
C ILE A 5 21.47 -6.29 -9.11
N ILE A 6 20.60 -5.92 -10.04
CA ILE A 6 20.89 -4.97 -11.12
C ILE A 6 20.10 -3.66 -11.00
N GLU A 7 18.99 -3.69 -10.28
CA GLU A 7 18.10 -2.55 -10.10
C GLU A 7 17.40 -2.65 -8.74
N ILE A 8 17.23 -1.50 -8.06
CA ILE A 8 16.40 -1.38 -6.86
C ILE A 8 15.44 -0.22 -7.10
N GLY A 9 14.15 -0.47 -6.91
CA GLY A 9 13.09 0.52 -6.93
C GLY A 9 12.24 0.43 -5.69
N CYS A 10 12.07 1.54 -4.95
CA CYS A 10 11.20 1.62 -3.78
C CYS A 10 10.34 2.88 -3.86
N VAL A 11 9.08 2.72 -3.48
CA VAL A 11 8.07 3.78 -3.47
C VAL A 11 7.53 3.90 -2.04
N PRO A 12 7.55 5.10 -1.42
CA PRO A 12 7.08 5.26 -0.05
C PRO A 12 5.55 5.29 -0.01
N LEU A 13 4.97 4.59 0.97
CA LEU A 13 3.56 4.69 1.31
C LEU A 13 3.42 5.37 2.67
N LEU A 14 2.79 6.54 2.71
CA LEU A 14 2.55 7.32 3.92
C LEU A 14 1.06 7.57 4.07
N ALA A 15 0.48 7.14 5.17
CA ALA A 15 -0.96 7.28 5.43
C ALA A 15 -1.83 6.84 4.23
N ARG A 16 -1.51 5.68 3.64
CA ARG A 16 -2.17 5.09 2.45
C ARG A 16 -2.09 5.96 1.18
N ARG A 17 -1.08 6.77 1.06
CA ARG A 17 -0.80 7.56 -0.14
C ARG A 17 0.61 7.27 -0.62
N ILE A 18 0.77 7.23 -1.93
CA ILE A 18 2.08 7.14 -2.55
C ILE A 18 2.76 8.50 -2.38
N GLY A 19 3.95 8.51 -1.79
CA GLY A 19 4.74 9.71 -1.61
C GLY A 19 5.63 10.01 -2.82
N ASP A 20 6.17 11.22 -2.88
CA ASP A 20 6.92 11.73 -4.04
C ASP A 20 8.40 11.29 -4.05
N GLU A 21 8.97 10.99 -2.89
CA GLU A 21 10.40 10.66 -2.74
C GLU A 21 10.65 9.15 -2.91
N SER A 22 10.67 8.66 -4.14
CA SER A 22 11.04 7.27 -4.45
C SER A 22 12.55 7.07 -4.40
N PHE A 23 12.99 5.85 -4.07
CA PHE A 23 14.37 5.42 -4.23
C PHE A 23 14.50 4.59 -5.50
N HIS A 24 15.46 4.95 -6.36
CA HIS A 24 15.75 4.21 -7.59
C HIS A 24 17.24 4.17 -7.85
N ALA A 25 17.79 2.97 -8.08
CA ALA A 25 19.19 2.79 -8.40
C ALA A 25 19.40 1.63 -9.37
N TYR A 26 20.15 1.87 -10.44
CA TYR A 26 20.75 0.83 -11.26
C TYR A 26 22.09 0.43 -10.68
N ILE A 27 22.42 -0.86 -10.74
CA ILE A 27 23.57 -1.44 -10.05
C ILE A 27 24.40 -2.27 -11.03
N ASN A 28 25.70 -2.05 -11.02
CA ASN A 28 26.64 -2.89 -11.76
C ASN A 28 26.77 -4.26 -11.06
N PRO A 29 26.31 -5.36 -11.69
CA PRO A 29 26.38 -6.69 -11.09
C PRO A 29 27.81 -7.29 -11.07
N GLU A 30 28.79 -6.64 -11.70
CA GLU A 30 30.18 -7.11 -11.84
C GLU A 30 30.28 -8.49 -12.53
N ARG A 31 29.26 -8.83 -13.32
CA ARG A 31 29.17 -10.08 -14.12
C ARG A 31 28.32 -9.85 -15.37
N ASP A 32 28.33 -10.85 -16.24
CA ASP A 32 27.43 -10.84 -17.40
C ASP A 32 25.97 -11.02 -16.97
N VAL A 33 25.08 -10.31 -17.65
CA VAL A 33 23.63 -10.45 -17.49
C VAL A 33 23.15 -11.55 -18.44
N GLU A 34 22.36 -12.48 -17.91
CA GLU A 34 21.83 -13.57 -18.71
C GLU A 34 20.86 -13.06 -19.78
N LEU A 35 20.94 -13.59 -20.99
CA LEU A 35 20.05 -13.20 -22.11
C LEU A 35 18.56 -13.38 -21.78
N GLY A 36 18.24 -14.39 -20.96
CA GLY A 36 16.87 -14.63 -20.47
C GLY A 36 16.36 -13.47 -19.61
N ALA A 37 17.18 -12.99 -18.69
CA ALA A 37 16.89 -11.87 -17.81
C ALA A 37 16.78 -10.56 -18.60
N THR A 38 17.71 -10.30 -19.53
CA THR A 38 17.68 -9.11 -20.40
C THR A 38 16.37 -8.99 -21.19
N ARG A 39 15.77 -10.10 -21.62
CA ARG A 39 14.46 -10.07 -22.30
C ARG A 39 13.32 -9.62 -21.40
N VAL A 40 13.44 -9.78 -20.09
CA VAL A 40 12.43 -9.43 -19.11
C VAL A 40 12.54 -7.96 -18.71
N HIS A 41 13.73 -7.50 -18.33
CA HIS A 41 13.95 -6.14 -17.79
C HIS A 41 14.60 -5.17 -18.79
N GLY A 42 15.09 -5.63 -19.95
CA GLY A 42 15.63 -4.80 -21.03
C GLY A 42 17.04 -4.25 -20.80
N LEU A 43 17.66 -4.48 -19.65
CA LEU A 43 18.98 -3.94 -19.31
C LEU A 43 20.08 -4.86 -19.82
N THR A 44 21.06 -4.28 -20.50
CA THR A 44 22.24 -5.00 -20.98
C THR A 44 23.43 -4.81 -20.02
N ARG A 45 24.49 -5.61 -20.23
CA ARG A 45 25.75 -5.43 -19.50
C ARG A 45 26.34 -4.04 -19.73
N GLU A 46 26.24 -3.54 -20.95
CA GLU A 46 26.76 -2.22 -21.35
C GLU A 46 26.06 -1.09 -20.59
N ASP A 47 24.73 -1.19 -20.42
CA ASP A 47 23.92 -0.23 -19.67
C ASP A 47 24.32 -0.16 -18.18
N LEU A 48 24.76 -1.29 -17.63
CA LEU A 48 25.09 -1.42 -16.22
C LEU A 48 26.59 -1.26 -15.91
N ALA A 49 27.47 -1.32 -16.91
CA ALA A 49 28.91 -1.29 -16.70
C ALA A 49 29.41 -0.02 -16.00
N ALA A 50 28.79 1.13 -16.30
CA ALA A 50 29.11 2.43 -15.69
C ALA A 50 28.31 2.77 -14.43
N LYS A 51 27.43 1.87 -13.97
CA LYS A 51 26.63 2.08 -12.77
C LYS A 51 27.41 1.76 -11.50
N PRO A 52 27.04 2.34 -10.34
CA PRO A 52 27.69 2.02 -9.07
C PRO A 52 27.50 0.56 -8.69
N LYS A 53 28.40 0.02 -7.91
CA LYS A 53 28.27 -1.32 -7.33
C LYS A 53 27.29 -1.31 -6.16
N PHE A 54 26.76 -2.49 -5.80
CA PHE A 54 25.82 -2.59 -4.67
C PHE A 54 26.39 -1.98 -3.37
N ALA A 55 27.66 -2.22 -3.05
CA ALA A 55 28.29 -1.69 -1.86
C ALA A 55 28.31 -0.15 -1.78
N GLU A 56 28.31 0.53 -2.92
CA GLU A 56 28.27 1.99 -3.01
C GLU A 56 26.84 2.54 -2.85
N VAL A 57 25.84 1.78 -3.31
CA VAL A 57 24.41 2.14 -3.22
C VAL A 57 23.82 1.78 -1.86
N ALA A 58 24.29 0.71 -1.24
CA ALA A 58 23.73 0.13 -0.02
C ALA A 58 23.56 1.13 1.14
N PRO A 59 24.50 2.05 1.46
CA PRO A 59 24.30 3.00 2.55
C PRO A 59 23.08 3.92 2.34
N ALA A 60 22.87 4.42 1.13
CA ALA A 60 21.72 5.26 0.79
C ALA A 60 20.42 4.47 0.83
N PHE A 61 20.42 3.25 0.27
CA PHE A 61 19.29 2.34 0.30
C PHE A 61 18.89 1.99 1.75
N LEU A 62 19.84 1.57 2.57
CA LEU A 62 19.57 1.22 3.97
C LEU A 62 19.10 2.41 4.81
N SER A 63 19.59 3.62 4.51
CA SER A 63 19.10 4.84 5.14
C SER A 63 17.64 5.12 4.76
N TYR A 64 17.28 4.90 3.50
CA TYR A 64 15.94 5.13 2.99
C TYR A 64 14.91 4.18 3.61
N ILE A 65 15.24 2.89 3.76
CA ILE A 65 14.31 1.88 4.30
C ILE A 65 14.35 1.75 5.83
N ARG A 66 15.21 2.50 6.53
CA ARG A 66 15.44 2.33 7.97
C ARG A 66 14.16 2.54 8.79
N GLY A 67 13.79 1.50 9.54
CA GLY A 67 12.60 1.51 10.40
C GLY A 67 11.28 1.40 9.65
N ALA A 68 11.30 1.27 8.33
CA ALA A 68 10.09 1.11 7.53
C ALA A 68 9.58 -0.36 7.55
N GLU A 69 8.31 -0.54 7.25
CA GLU A 69 7.76 -1.82 6.80
C GLU A 69 8.01 -1.95 5.28
N LEU A 70 8.70 -3.00 4.86
CA LEU A 70 8.87 -3.33 3.44
C LEU A 70 7.69 -4.17 2.94
N ILE A 71 7.05 -3.70 1.89
CA ILE A 71 5.97 -4.39 1.20
C ILE A 71 6.54 -4.92 -0.12
N ILE A 72 6.63 -6.24 -0.25
CA ILE A 72 7.30 -6.91 -1.36
C ILE A 72 6.37 -8.00 -1.91
N HIS A 73 6.38 -8.20 -3.22
CA HIS A 73 5.61 -9.28 -3.85
C HIS A 73 6.50 -10.50 -4.10
N ASN A 74 6.24 -11.62 -3.40
CA ASN A 74 7.11 -12.78 -3.33
C ASN A 74 8.43 -12.46 -2.58
N ALA A 75 8.29 -11.97 -1.36
CA ALA A 75 9.36 -11.34 -0.58
C ALA A 75 10.58 -12.22 -0.35
N ASP A 76 10.43 -13.54 -0.24
CA ASP A 76 11.53 -14.46 -0.01
C ASP A 76 12.63 -14.32 -1.06
N PHE A 77 12.25 -14.13 -2.32
CA PHE A 77 13.19 -13.97 -3.44
C PHE A 77 14.04 -12.70 -3.27
N ASP A 78 13.40 -11.55 -3.08
CA ASP A 78 14.11 -10.27 -2.95
C ASP A 78 14.95 -10.20 -1.67
N VAL A 79 14.42 -10.72 -0.56
CA VAL A 79 15.12 -10.78 0.73
C VAL A 79 16.37 -11.64 0.66
N GLU A 80 16.33 -12.77 -0.04
CA GLU A 80 17.50 -13.62 -0.23
C GLU A 80 18.59 -12.88 -1.00
N PHE A 81 18.25 -12.25 -2.12
CA PHE A 81 19.19 -11.47 -2.93
C PHE A 81 19.78 -10.29 -2.15
N LEU A 82 18.94 -9.52 -1.45
CA LEU A 82 19.40 -8.40 -0.63
C LEU A 82 20.35 -8.88 0.49
N ASN A 83 20.02 -9.98 1.16
CA ASN A 83 20.88 -10.53 2.20
C ASN A 83 22.21 -11.07 1.66
N MET A 84 22.22 -11.64 0.46
CA MET A 84 23.48 -12.05 -0.20
C MET A 84 24.38 -10.82 -0.49
N GLU A 85 23.80 -9.77 -1.05
CA GLU A 85 24.55 -8.55 -1.39
C GLU A 85 25.03 -7.80 -0.13
N LEU A 86 24.17 -7.68 0.89
CA LEU A 86 24.53 -7.09 2.18
C LEU A 86 25.63 -7.90 2.87
N GLY A 87 25.57 -9.24 2.82
CA GLY A 87 26.61 -10.11 3.35
C GLY A 87 27.96 -9.92 2.64
N ARG A 88 27.96 -9.77 1.30
CA ARG A 88 29.18 -9.45 0.51
C ARG A 88 29.75 -8.08 0.90
N ALA A 89 28.89 -7.10 1.15
CA ALA A 89 29.27 -5.76 1.61
C ALA A 89 29.60 -5.69 3.12
N ARG A 90 29.44 -6.78 3.87
CA ARG A 90 29.61 -6.87 5.33
C ARG A 90 28.70 -5.91 6.13
N LEU A 91 27.48 -5.73 5.63
CA LEU A 91 26.49 -4.81 6.21
C LEU A 91 25.38 -5.54 7.01
N GLY A 92 25.57 -6.80 7.40
CA GLY A 92 24.57 -7.55 8.18
C GLY A 92 23.43 -8.09 7.32
N LYS A 93 22.22 -8.10 7.86
CA LYS A 93 21.01 -8.60 7.18
C LYS A 93 19.98 -7.50 7.02
N LEU A 94 19.11 -7.62 6.04
CA LEU A 94 18.01 -6.68 5.77
C LEU A 94 17.12 -6.45 7.00
N GLN A 95 16.85 -7.54 7.74
CA GLN A 95 16.02 -7.52 8.95
C GLN A 95 16.59 -6.65 10.08
N ASP A 96 17.88 -6.34 10.05
CA ASP A 96 18.52 -5.47 11.05
C ASP A 96 18.16 -3.98 10.83
N TYR A 97 17.60 -3.66 9.67
CA TYR A 97 17.33 -2.28 9.24
C TYR A 97 15.85 -1.92 9.16
N VAL A 98 14.98 -2.90 8.97
CA VAL A 98 13.55 -2.69 8.73
C VAL A 98 12.70 -3.12 9.92
N ALA A 99 11.55 -2.49 10.12
CA ALA A 99 10.64 -2.85 11.20
C ALA A 99 9.88 -4.16 10.90
N LYS A 100 9.53 -4.39 9.62
CA LYS A 100 8.74 -5.55 9.20
C LYS A 100 8.93 -5.79 7.69
N ILE A 101 8.71 -7.02 7.26
CA ILE A 101 8.60 -7.40 5.85
C ILE A 101 7.23 -8.05 5.64
N THR A 102 6.46 -7.53 4.70
CA THR A 102 5.13 -8.02 4.35
C THR A 102 5.16 -8.56 2.93
N ASP A 103 4.85 -9.86 2.78
CA ASP A 103 4.73 -10.52 1.48
C ASP A 103 3.31 -10.38 0.94
N THR A 104 3.16 -9.58 -0.12
CA THR A 104 1.87 -9.34 -0.76
C THR A 104 1.38 -10.52 -1.60
N LEU A 105 2.26 -11.45 -2.00
CA LEU A 105 1.85 -12.67 -2.70
C LEU A 105 1.13 -13.62 -1.72
N LEU A 106 1.64 -13.77 -0.50
CA LEU A 106 0.98 -14.56 0.55
C LEU A 106 -0.36 -13.92 0.91
N PHE A 107 -0.38 -12.62 1.14
CA PHE A 107 -1.60 -11.88 1.43
C PHE A 107 -2.64 -12.00 0.30
N ALA A 108 -2.22 -11.88 -0.98
CA ALA A 108 -3.10 -12.06 -2.12
C ALA A 108 -3.66 -13.49 -2.24
N LYS A 109 -2.87 -14.52 -1.86
CA LYS A 109 -3.35 -15.92 -1.83
C LYS A 109 -4.42 -16.14 -0.78
N GLU A 110 -4.34 -15.46 0.37
CA GLU A 110 -5.37 -15.49 1.41
C GLU A 110 -6.67 -14.82 0.94
N LEU A 111 -6.57 -13.64 0.29
CA LEU A 111 -7.73 -12.92 -0.25
C LEU A 111 -8.36 -13.61 -1.46
N HIS A 112 -7.57 -14.30 -2.26
CA HIS A 112 -7.99 -14.88 -3.55
C HIS A 112 -7.53 -16.34 -3.68
N PRO A 113 -8.02 -17.26 -2.83
CA PRO A 113 -7.61 -18.66 -2.89
C PRO A 113 -7.91 -19.28 -4.25
N GLY A 114 -6.97 -20.05 -4.77
CA GLY A 114 -7.10 -20.74 -6.06
C GLY A 114 -7.02 -19.86 -7.31
N LYS A 115 -6.74 -18.54 -7.17
CA LYS A 115 -6.56 -17.63 -8.31
C LYS A 115 -5.08 -17.37 -8.58
N ARG A 116 -4.78 -16.91 -9.81
CA ARG A 116 -3.45 -16.36 -10.11
C ARG A 116 -3.27 -15.07 -9.32
N ASN A 117 -2.12 -14.94 -8.65
CA ASN A 117 -1.80 -13.79 -7.80
C ASN A 117 -0.44 -13.16 -8.16
N SER A 118 0.01 -13.28 -9.42
CA SER A 118 1.12 -12.47 -9.93
C SER A 118 0.75 -10.99 -9.95
N LEU A 119 1.73 -10.09 -9.96
CA LEU A 119 1.48 -8.65 -10.00
C LEU A 119 0.56 -8.26 -11.17
N ASP A 120 0.78 -8.81 -12.37
CA ASP A 120 -0.10 -8.57 -13.53
C ASP A 120 -1.54 -9.06 -13.29
N ALA A 121 -1.71 -10.24 -12.68
CA ALA A 121 -3.03 -10.77 -12.37
C ALA A 121 -3.76 -9.93 -11.29
N LEU A 122 -3.02 -9.30 -10.38
CA LEU A 122 -3.57 -8.36 -9.41
C LEU A 122 -3.94 -7.04 -10.08
N CYS A 123 -3.09 -6.49 -10.96
CA CYS A 123 -3.42 -5.29 -11.74
C CYS A 123 -4.72 -5.49 -12.54
N GLU A 124 -4.84 -6.61 -13.27
CA GLU A 124 -6.05 -6.95 -14.02
C GLU A 124 -7.29 -7.03 -13.10
N ARG A 125 -7.17 -7.71 -11.96
CA ARG A 125 -8.27 -7.91 -11.01
C ARG A 125 -8.76 -6.62 -10.36
N TYR A 126 -7.85 -5.71 -10.05
CA TYR A 126 -8.14 -4.44 -9.38
C TYR A 126 -8.29 -3.26 -10.36
N PHE A 127 -8.29 -3.54 -11.67
CA PHE A 127 -8.41 -2.52 -12.72
C PHE A 127 -7.32 -1.44 -12.64
N ILE A 128 -6.09 -1.86 -12.32
CA ILE A 128 -4.92 -0.99 -12.28
C ILE A 128 -4.28 -1.01 -13.66
N ASP A 129 -4.10 0.18 -14.25
CA ASP A 129 -3.53 0.30 -15.59
C ASP A 129 -2.03 -0.02 -15.58
N ASN A 130 -1.66 -1.15 -16.17
CA ASN A 130 -0.29 -1.57 -16.39
C ASN A 130 0.13 -1.48 -17.87
N SER A 131 -0.63 -0.80 -18.72
CA SER A 131 -0.40 -0.71 -20.19
C SER A 131 0.94 -0.06 -20.54
N LYS A 132 1.47 0.79 -19.68
CA LYS A 132 2.78 1.45 -19.84
C LYS A 132 3.96 0.55 -19.45
N ARG A 133 3.70 -0.62 -18.88
CA ARG A 133 4.71 -1.59 -18.47
C ARG A 133 5.16 -2.43 -19.67
N THR A 134 5.99 -1.86 -20.52
CA THR A 134 6.57 -2.58 -21.66
C THR A 134 7.70 -3.54 -21.26
N LEU A 135 8.40 -3.21 -20.17
CA LEU A 135 9.48 -3.98 -19.56
C LEU A 135 9.32 -3.98 -18.03
N HIS A 136 9.87 -4.99 -17.38
CA HIS A 136 9.88 -5.10 -15.91
C HIS A 136 10.98 -4.22 -15.31
N GLY A 137 10.69 -2.95 -15.05
CA GLY A 137 11.57 -2.04 -14.30
C GLY A 137 11.19 -2.02 -12.82
N ALA A 138 12.18 -2.13 -11.92
CA ALA A 138 11.93 -2.24 -10.48
C ALA A 138 11.10 -1.10 -9.92
N LEU A 139 11.34 0.15 -10.37
CA LEU A 139 10.57 1.29 -9.89
C LEU A 139 9.12 1.29 -10.42
N ALA A 140 8.91 0.93 -11.69
CA ALA A 140 7.56 0.83 -12.26
C ALA A 140 6.75 -0.27 -11.58
N ASP A 141 7.36 -1.41 -11.31
CA ASP A 141 6.74 -2.52 -10.59
C ASP A 141 6.42 -2.15 -9.13
N ALA A 142 7.27 -1.34 -8.48
CA ALA A 142 7.00 -0.84 -7.14
C ALA A 142 5.77 0.09 -7.09
N TYR A 143 5.56 0.96 -8.08
CA TYR A 143 4.33 1.77 -8.18
C TYR A 143 3.09 0.90 -8.38
N LEU A 144 3.13 -0.06 -9.30
CA LEU A 144 2.02 -0.98 -9.53
C LEU A 144 1.71 -1.81 -8.28
N LEU A 145 2.75 -2.26 -7.57
CA LEU A 145 2.59 -2.98 -6.32
C LEU A 145 1.95 -2.11 -5.23
N ALA A 146 2.35 -0.84 -5.12
CA ALA A 146 1.74 0.10 -4.18
C ALA A 146 0.24 0.27 -4.44
N ASP A 147 -0.18 0.45 -5.70
CA ASP A 147 -1.58 0.54 -6.09
C ASP A 147 -2.34 -0.75 -5.80
N CYS A 148 -1.75 -1.92 -6.12
CA CYS A 148 -2.33 -3.22 -5.80
C CYS A 148 -2.50 -3.42 -4.29
N TYR A 149 -1.50 -3.07 -3.49
CA TYR A 149 -1.55 -3.18 -2.04
C TYR A 149 -2.63 -2.28 -1.43
N LEU A 150 -2.72 -1.03 -1.89
CA LEU A 150 -3.78 -0.11 -1.49
C LEU A 150 -5.17 -0.64 -1.85
N ALA A 151 -5.32 -1.25 -3.03
CA ALA A 151 -6.58 -1.86 -3.45
C ALA A 151 -6.94 -3.09 -2.61
N MET A 152 -5.99 -3.99 -2.36
CA MET A 152 -6.18 -5.20 -1.53
C MET A 152 -6.56 -4.87 -0.08
N THR A 153 -6.08 -3.76 0.45
CA THR A 153 -6.30 -3.36 1.85
C THR A 153 -7.44 -2.36 2.05
N ARG A 154 -8.16 -1.95 1.01
CA ARG A 154 -9.29 -0.99 1.10
C ARG A 154 -10.42 -1.42 2.04
N GLY A 155 -10.67 -2.73 2.16
CA GLY A 155 -11.72 -3.26 3.03
C GLY A 155 -11.39 -3.25 4.53
N GLN A 156 -10.12 -3.06 4.91
CA GLN A 156 -9.71 -3.09 6.32
C GLN A 156 -9.96 -1.77 7.07
N GLU A 157 -10.11 -0.64 6.36
CA GLU A 157 -10.40 0.65 7.00
C GLU A 157 -11.78 0.66 7.68
N SER A 158 -12.77 -0.01 7.09
CA SER A 158 -14.13 -0.08 7.64
C SER A 158 -14.21 -0.79 9.00
N LEU A 159 -13.39 -1.83 9.21
CA LEU A 159 -13.36 -2.59 10.46
C LEU A 159 -12.48 -1.94 11.54
N MET A 160 -11.44 -1.20 11.16
CA MET A 160 -10.58 -0.50 12.11
C MET A 160 -11.24 0.77 12.65
N MET A 161 -12.08 1.45 11.86
CA MET A 161 -12.87 2.60 12.35
C MET A 161 -13.92 2.21 13.41
N GLU A 162 -14.41 0.96 13.38
CA GLU A 162 -15.33 0.45 14.42
C GLU A 162 -14.61 0.04 15.72
N LEU A 163 -13.29 -0.19 15.67
CA LEU A 163 -12.47 -0.58 16.83
C LEU A 163 -11.72 0.61 17.47
N GLU A 164 -11.59 1.73 16.79
CA GLU A 164 -11.15 2.96 17.42
C GLU A 164 -12.28 3.44 18.37
N ALA A 165 -12.01 3.37 19.67
CA ALA A 165 -12.89 3.96 20.68
C ALA A 165 -13.23 5.39 20.24
N PRO A 166 -14.50 5.82 20.36
CA PRO A 166 -14.92 7.12 19.84
C PRO A 166 -13.98 8.21 20.35
N ALA A 167 -13.62 9.13 19.47
CA ALA A 167 -12.66 10.21 19.73
C ALA A 167 -12.91 10.96 21.06
N ALA A 168 -14.13 10.87 21.59
CA ALA A 168 -14.50 11.33 22.92
C ALA A 168 -13.72 10.63 24.05
N ALA A 169 -13.38 9.34 23.94
CA ALA A 169 -12.61 8.63 24.96
C ALA A 169 -11.11 9.00 24.90
N ALA A 170 -10.58 9.22 23.69
CA ALA A 170 -9.21 9.69 23.49
C ALA A 170 -9.04 11.16 23.93
N ALA A 171 -10.03 12.02 23.67
CA ALA A 171 -10.04 13.41 24.11
C ALA A 171 -10.16 13.54 25.65
N ALA A 172 -10.93 12.66 26.29
CA ALA A 172 -11.02 12.59 27.76
C ALA A 172 -9.69 12.13 28.39
N ALA A 173 -8.98 11.20 27.77
CA ALA A 173 -7.66 10.75 28.22
C ALA A 173 -6.56 11.81 28.02
N ALA A 174 -6.72 12.71 27.03
CA ALA A 174 -5.80 13.82 26.77
C ALA A 174 -6.09 15.09 27.61
N GLY A 175 -7.12 15.09 28.47
CA GLY A 175 -7.49 16.25 29.27
C GLY A 175 -8.03 17.46 28.49
N LEU A 176 -8.43 17.25 27.22
CA LEU A 176 -9.04 18.26 26.38
C LEU A 176 -10.50 18.48 26.83
N ILE A 177 -10.73 19.54 27.63
CA ILE A 177 -12.07 20.00 27.96
C ILE A 177 -12.60 20.77 26.75
N VAL A 178 -13.42 20.12 25.93
CA VAL A 178 -14.14 20.81 24.85
C VAL A 178 -15.30 21.59 25.47
N ASP A 179 -15.27 22.93 25.35
CA ASP A 179 -16.36 23.80 25.79
C ASP A 179 -17.55 23.62 24.82
N VAL A 180 -18.50 22.79 25.24
CA VAL A 180 -19.68 22.43 24.44
C VAL A 180 -20.54 23.65 24.11
N SER A 181 -20.46 24.75 24.91
CA SER A 181 -21.23 25.97 24.66
C SER A 181 -20.77 26.78 23.45
N LYS A 182 -19.55 26.47 22.95
CA LYS A 182 -18.96 27.11 21.76
C LYS A 182 -19.15 26.29 20.48
N LEU A 183 -19.78 25.13 20.57
CA LEU A 183 -20.04 24.32 19.37
C LEU A 183 -21.22 24.91 18.60
N ILE A 184 -21.00 25.25 17.34
CA ILE A 184 -22.06 25.66 16.43
C ILE A 184 -22.74 24.39 15.91
N VAL A 185 -23.92 24.10 16.42
CA VAL A 185 -24.78 23.03 15.94
C VAL A 185 -25.64 23.55 14.81
N GLN A 186 -25.32 23.22 13.58
CA GLN A 186 -26.18 23.55 12.44
C GLN A 186 -27.40 22.64 12.46
N ARG A 187 -28.58 23.23 12.59
CA ARG A 187 -29.87 22.52 12.53
C ARG A 187 -30.40 22.57 11.11
N ALA A 188 -31.10 21.52 10.71
CA ALA A 188 -31.75 21.47 9.41
C ALA A 188 -32.81 22.59 9.31
N SER A 189 -32.90 23.19 8.13
CA SER A 189 -33.94 24.18 7.82
C SER A 189 -35.33 23.54 7.76
N PRO A 190 -36.41 24.31 7.89
CA PRO A 190 -37.78 23.81 7.71
C PRO A 190 -37.99 23.13 6.34
N GLU A 191 -37.32 23.66 5.31
CA GLU A 191 -37.41 23.11 3.94
C GLU A 191 -36.71 21.75 3.82
N GLU A 192 -35.53 21.60 4.43
CA GLU A 192 -34.81 20.32 4.49
C GLU A 192 -35.57 19.27 5.29
N LEU A 193 -36.20 19.66 6.41
CA LEU A 193 -37.05 18.77 7.18
C LEU A 193 -38.27 18.30 6.36
N ALA A 194 -38.93 19.22 5.64
CA ALA A 194 -40.06 18.87 4.80
C ALA A 194 -39.66 17.94 3.65
N ALA A 195 -38.53 18.18 3.01
CA ALA A 195 -37.98 17.30 1.99
C ALA A 195 -37.63 15.89 2.53
N HIS A 196 -37.08 15.83 3.75
CA HIS A 196 -36.79 14.58 4.43
C HIS A 196 -38.07 13.76 4.72
N GLU A 197 -39.13 14.41 5.22
CA GLU A 197 -40.40 13.73 5.46
C GLU A 197 -41.02 13.19 4.17
N GLN A 198 -41.00 13.97 3.07
CA GLN A 198 -41.47 13.49 1.76
C GLN A 198 -40.68 12.28 1.27
N TYR A 199 -39.37 12.24 1.51
CA TYR A 199 -38.55 11.11 1.14
C TYR A 199 -38.89 9.86 1.95
N LEU A 200 -39.12 10.00 3.27
CA LEU A 200 -39.57 8.91 4.13
C LEU A 200 -40.93 8.36 3.70
N ASP A 201 -41.88 9.24 3.33
CA ASP A 201 -43.19 8.83 2.82
C ASP A 201 -43.08 8.03 1.51
N ALA A 202 -42.20 8.42 0.61
CA ALA A 202 -41.95 7.70 -0.63
C ALA A 202 -41.36 6.30 -0.35
N MET A 203 -40.37 6.23 0.55
CA MET A 203 -39.76 4.94 0.97
C MET A 203 -40.78 4.00 1.62
N GLU A 204 -41.69 4.49 2.46
CA GLU A 204 -42.74 3.68 3.09
C GLU A 204 -43.72 3.10 2.08
N LYS A 205 -44.07 3.86 1.05
CA LYS A 205 -44.91 3.36 -0.07
C LYS A 205 -44.22 2.25 -0.84
N ASP A 206 -42.96 2.41 -1.15
CA ASP A 206 -42.18 1.41 -1.92
C ASP A 206 -41.93 0.15 -1.12
N ALA A 207 -41.55 0.30 0.15
CA ALA A 207 -41.23 -0.81 1.06
C ALA A 207 -42.48 -1.50 1.65
N LYS A 208 -43.66 -0.95 1.45
CA LYS A 208 -44.96 -1.41 2.05
C LYS A 208 -44.87 -1.58 3.58
N GLY A 209 -44.10 -0.70 4.26
CA GLY A 209 -43.90 -0.77 5.70
C GLY A 209 -43.27 0.51 6.25
N PRO A 210 -43.33 0.72 7.58
CA PRO A 210 -42.81 1.94 8.21
C PRO A 210 -41.31 2.06 8.04
N ALA A 211 -40.80 3.25 7.71
CA ALA A 211 -39.39 3.54 7.61
C ALA A 211 -38.67 3.29 8.95
N LEU A 212 -37.53 2.62 8.90
CA LEU A 212 -36.73 2.30 10.09
C LEU A 212 -36.42 3.55 10.94
N TRP A 213 -36.17 4.66 10.29
CA TRP A 213 -35.85 5.94 10.93
C TRP A 213 -37.01 6.46 11.82
N ARG A 214 -38.25 6.40 11.34
CA ARG A 214 -39.45 6.76 12.16
C ARG A 214 -39.66 5.84 13.35
N ARG A 215 -39.31 4.54 13.19
CA ARG A 215 -39.37 3.60 14.30
C ARG A 215 -38.35 3.91 15.41
N ILE A 216 -37.17 4.37 15.05
CA ILE A 216 -36.12 4.73 16.04
C ILE A 216 -36.47 6.03 16.74
N LEU A 217 -36.94 7.07 16.03
CA LEU A 217 -37.29 8.37 16.62
C LEU A 217 -38.63 8.36 17.39
N GLY A 218 -39.55 7.46 17.04
CA GLY A 218 -40.85 7.33 17.77
C GLY A 218 -40.78 6.45 19.01
N ALA A 219 -39.61 5.86 19.31
CA ALA A 219 -39.36 5.06 20.51
C ALA A 219 -38.58 5.80 21.59
N ALA A 220 -38.39 7.13 21.46
CA ALA A 220 -37.69 8.00 22.43
C ALA A 220 -38.66 8.86 23.21
#